data_be01bcb81c568678f7c8c739865b5f00
#
_entry.id   be01bcb81c568678f7c8c739865b5f00
#
_cell.length_a   1.000
_cell.length_b   1.000
_cell.length_c   1.000
_cell.angle_alpha   90.00
_cell.angle_beta   90.00
_cell.angle_gamma   90.00
#
_symmetry.space_group_name_H-M   'P 1'
#
loop_
_entity.id
_entity.type
_entity.pdbx_description
1 polymer ?
#
loop_
_entity_poly.entity_id
_entity_poly.type
_entity_poly.pdbx_seq_one_letter_code
_entity_poly.pdbx_strand_id
1 'polypeptide(L)'
;MKNVILVCSLLICSLVAANPVDTGHARASLITNIENSTQESFYVGVRLEMQDGWHTYWENPGDSGGAFEATWAKDEGIIIENVEWPTPVTIPYPPLMTYGYEGDVIFPFKVFRAIDSDLSIVSLKFSFLICADICIPEEAELSIDLSTAKPSLMLEQT
;
A
#
# COMPACT_ATOMS: atom_id res chain seq x y z
N MET A 1 18.59 52.30 20.51
CA MET A 1 18.18 50.96 20.93
C MET A 1 17.68 50.25 19.65
N LYS A 2 18.44 49.28 19.11
CA LYS A 2 18.11 48.56 17.86
C LYS A 2 17.35 47.29 18.25
N ASN A 3 16.07 47.20 17.88
CA ASN A 3 15.28 45.98 18.04
C ASN A 3 15.72 44.96 16.96
N VAL A 4 16.34 43.87 17.40
CA VAL A 4 16.62 42.69 16.58
C VAL A 4 15.37 41.82 16.59
N ILE A 5 14.62 41.79 15.48
CA ILE A 5 13.51 40.85 15.32
C ILE A 5 14.12 39.52 14.88
N LEU A 6 14.09 38.56 15.80
CA LEU A 6 14.47 37.17 15.52
C LEU A 6 13.33 36.48 14.74
N VAL A 7 13.49 36.36 13.44
CA VAL A 7 12.54 35.59 12.62
C VAL A 7 12.86 34.11 12.80
N CYS A 8 12.06 33.43 13.62
CA CYS A 8 12.12 31.99 13.76
C CYS A 8 11.47 31.35 12.53
N SER A 9 12.28 30.91 11.56
CA SER A 9 11.80 30.15 10.40
C SER A 9 11.39 28.76 10.85
N LEU A 10 10.09 28.51 10.95
CA LEU A 10 9.54 27.16 11.11
C LEU A 10 9.84 26.37 9.84
N LEU A 11 10.82 25.46 9.89
CA LEU A 11 10.97 24.41 8.89
C LEU A 11 9.75 23.49 9.02
N ILE A 12 8.78 23.63 8.12
CA ILE A 12 7.74 22.65 7.90
C ILE A 12 8.43 21.48 7.18
N CYS A 13 8.79 20.45 7.93
CA CYS A 13 9.22 19.18 7.36
C CYS A 13 7.97 18.54 6.75
N SER A 14 7.77 18.70 5.44
CA SER A 14 6.77 17.94 4.71
C SER A 14 7.22 16.48 4.75
N LEU A 15 6.46 15.63 5.43
CA LEU A 15 6.58 14.18 5.32
C LEU A 15 6.24 13.82 3.88
N VAL A 16 7.26 13.65 3.06
CA VAL A 16 7.09 13.09 1.71
C VAL A 16 6.87 11.60 1.93
N ALA A 17 5.65 11.14 1.73
CA ALA A 17 5.37 9.71 1.69
C ALA A 17 6.27 9.06 0.64
N ALA A 18 6.94 7.98 0.99
CA ALA A 18 7.91 7.31 0.14
C ALA A 18 7.26 6.18 -0.66
N ASN A 19 7.89 5.77 -1.75
CA ASN A 19 7.53 4.58 -2.50
C ASN A 19 8.77 4.04 -3.22
N PRO A 20 9.31 2.88 -2.84
CA PRO A 20 8.85 1.94 -1.79
C PRO A 20 9.25 2.32 -0.36
N VAL A 21 8.65 1.65 0.64
CA VAL A 21 8.95 1.75 2.08
C VAL A 21 9.38 0.40 2.63
N ASP A 22 10.52 0.34 3.32
CA ASP A 22 10.94 -0.83 4.07
C ASP A 22 10.33 -0.75 5.49
N THR A 23 9.55 -1.75 5.87
CA THR A 23 8.80 -1.77 7.14
C THR A 23 9.49 -2.58 8.24
N GLY A 24 10.55 -3.29 7.90
CA GLY A 24 11.36 -4.13 8.80
C GLY A 24 11.45 -5.56 8.29
N HIS A 25 10.34 -6.26 8.10
CA HIS A 25 10.31 -7.64 7.59
C HIS A 25 9.70 -7.75 6.19
N ALA A 26 9.22 -6.61 5.66
CA ALA A 26 8.71 -6.51 4.31
C ALA A 26 9.11 -5.18 3.66
N ARG A 27 8.97 -5.14 2.33
CA ARG A 27 9.07 -3.94 1.53
C ARG A 27 7.72 -3.69 0.85
N ALA A 28 7.07 -2.61 1.23
CA ALA A 28 5.79 -2.22 0.67
C ALA A 28 5.97 -1.17 -0.43
N SER A 29 5.21 -1.30 -1.52
CA SER A 29 5.20 -0.31 -2.61
C SER A 29 3.84 -0.19 -3.26
N LEU A 30 3.54 1.01 -3.80
CA LEU A 30 2.43 1.20 -4.72
C LEU A 30 2.92 1.03 -6.16
N ILE A 31 2.18 0.25 -6.92
CA ILE A 31 2.36 0.05 -8.36
C ILE A 31 1.04 0.34 -9.07
N THR A 32 1.07 0.67 -10.36
CA THR A 32 -0.13 0.94 -11.15
C THR A 32 0.02 0.42 -12.58
N ASN A 33 -1.08 0.14 -13.25
CA ASN A 33 -1.12 -0.17 -14.67
C ASN A 33 -1.63 1.00 -15.53
N ILE A 34 -1.69 2.22 -14.95
CA ILE A 34 -2.10 3.41 -15.70
C ILE A 34 -1.13 3.68 -16.86
N GLU A 35 -1.65 3.82 -18.07
CA GLU A 35 -0.84 4.06 -19.27
C GLU A 35 -0.77 5.55 -19.65
N ASN A 36 -1.82 6.30 -19.33
CA ASN A 36 -1.90 7.72 -19.69
C ASN A 36 -2.84 8.51 -18.77
N SER A 37 -2.72 9.82 -18.80
CA SER A 37 -3.46 10.75 -17.93
C SER A 37 -4.96 10.84 -18.23
N THR A 38 -5.45 10.28 -19.33
CA THR A 38 -6.88 10.31 -19.70
C THR A 38 -7.60 9.02 -19.35
N GLN A 39 -6.90 8.02 -18.80
CA GLN A 39 -7.50 6.76 -18.42
C GLN A 39 -8.40 6.94 -17.19
N GLU A 40 -9.68 6.60 -17.33
CA GLU A 40 -10.71 6.78 -16.30
C GLU A 40 -10.77 5.61 -15.32
N SER A 41 -10.32 4.43 -15.73
CA SER A 41 -10.31 3.23 -14.89
C SER A 41 -8.97 2.51 -15.03
N PHE A 42 -8.33 2.23 -13.89
CA PHE A 42 -7.04 1.55 -13.81
C PHE A 42 -6.92 0.83 -12.46
N TYR A 43 -5.83 0.10 -12.27
CA TYR A 43 -5.51 -0.51 -11.00
C TYR A 43 -4.35 0.22 -10.30
N VAL A 44 -4.45 0.31 -8.98
CA VAL A 44 -3.33 0.58 -8.09
C VAL A 44 -3.18 -0.63 -7.18
N GLY A 45 -1.99 -1.21 -7.13
CA GLY A 45 -1.69 -2.37 -6.30
C GLY A 45 -0.75 -2.02 -5.16
N VAL A 46 -1.02 -2.56 -3.98
CA VAL A 46 -0.02 -2.65 -2.92
C VAL A 46 0.78 -3.92 -3.16
N ARG A 47 2.05 -3.78 -3.51
CA ARG A 47 2.99 -4.89 -3.59
C ARG A 47 3.71 -5.01 -2.27
N LEU A 48 3.70 -6.20 -1.69
CA LEU A 48 4.37 -6.53 -0.44
C LEU A 48 5.38 -7.63 -0.70
N GLU A 49 6.67 -7.30 -0.64
CA GLU A 49 7.79 -8.21 -0.77
C GLU A 49 8.27 -8.58 0.63
N MET A 50 7.93 -9.76 1.10
CA MET A 50 8.26 -10.24 2.44
C MET A 50 9.61 -10.96 2.46
N GLN A 51 10.33 -10.86 3.58
CA GLN A 51 11.56 -11.62 3.79
C GLN A 51 11.24 -13.13 3.88
N ASP A 52 12.22 -13.96 3.57
CA ASP A 52 12.09 -15.42 3.64
C ASP A 52 11.64 -15.87 5.04
N GLY A 53 10.63 -16.75 5.07
CA GLY A 53 10.05 -17.28 6.30
C GLY A 53 9.01 -16.36 6.97
N TRP A 54 8.73 -15.18 6.39
CA TRP A 54 7.68 -14.29 6.86
C TRP A 54 6.44 -14.40 5.97
N HIS A 55 5.25 -14.21 6.59
CA HIS A 55 3.97 -14.27 5.90
C HIS A 55 3.01 -13.18 6.40
N THR A 56 2.04 -12.83 5.58
CA THR A 56 0.88 -12.01 5.96
C THR A 56 -0.42 -12.75 5.67
N TYR A 57 -1.56 -12.16 5.97
CA TYR A 57 -2.84 -12.86 6.05
C TYR A 57 -3.81 -12.47 4.94
N TRP A 58 -4.68 -13.41 4.59
CA TRP A 58 -5.84 -13.20 3.75
C TRP A 58 -6.97 -12.50 4.55
N GLU A 59 -8.04 -12.05 3.85
CA GLU A 59 -9.22 -11.43 4.49
C GLU A 59 -9.87 -12.32 5.56
N ASN A 60 -9.85 -13.63 5.34
CA ASN A 60 -10.26 -14.62 6.32
C ASN A 60 -9.04 -15.47 6.73
N PRO A 61 -8.31 -15.04 7.76
CA PRO A 61 -7.03 -15.64 8.11
C PRO A 61 -7.12 -17.06 8.68
N GLY A 62 -8.32 -17.56 9.01
CA GLY A 62 -8.51 -18.86 9.67
C GLY A 62 -8.40 -18.77 11.19
N ASP A 63 -7.57 -19.64 11.78
CA ASP A 63 -7.52 -19.79 13.25
C ASP A 63 -6.71 -18.70 13.96
N SER A 64 -5.87 -17.95 13.23
CA SER A 64 -5.06 -16.88 13.82
C SER A 64 -4.69 -15.82 12.78
N GLY A 65 -4.23 -14.64 13.25
CA GLY A 65 -3.82 -13.52 12.44
C GLY A 65 -4.92 -12.52 12.14
N GLY A 66 -4.74 -11.67 11.16
CA GLY A 66 -5.69 -10.64 10.75
C GLY A 66 -5.38 -10.07 9.38
N ALA A 67 -6.42 -9.71 8.64
CA ALA A 67 -6.29 -9.00 7.37
C ALA A 67 -5.60 -7.65 7.56
N PHE A 68 -4.99 -7.13 6.50
CA PHE A 68 -4.47 -5.77 6.49
C PHE A 68 -5.60 -4.72 6.50
N GLU A 69 -5.23 -3.51 6.90
CA GLU A 69 -6.06 -2.31 6.76
C GLU A 69 -5.43 -1.35 5.75
N ALA A 70 -6.22 -0.86 4.82
CA ALA A 70 -5.83 0.11 3.80
C ALA A 70 -6.67 1.38 3.93
N THR A 71 -6.05 2.49 4.29
CA THR A 71 -6.71 3.79 4.41
C THR A 71 -6.18 4.74 3.35
N TRP A 72 -6.98 4.96 2.31
CA TRP A 72 -6.65 5.87 1.22
C TRP A 72 -6.85 7.33 1.64
N ALA A 73 -5.97 8.20 1.18
CA ALA A 73 -6.21 9.64 1.29
C ALA A 73 -7.45 10.00 0.48
N LYS A 74 -8.34 10.81 1.08
CA LYS A 74 -9.57 11.22 0.42
C LYS A 74 -9.26 12.27 -0.65
N ASP A 75 -9.70 11.99 -1.87
CA ASP A 75 -9.73 12.94 -2.99
C ASP A 75 -11.13 12.89 -3.61
N GLU A 76 -11.72 14.06 -3.89
CA GLU A 76 -13.06 14.16 -4.44
C GLU A 76 -13.17 13.64 -5.88
N GLY A 77 -12.02 13.50 -6.56
CA GLY A 77 -11.94 13.09 -7.96
C GLY A 77 -11.77 11.59 -8.19
N ILE A 78 -11.71 10.75 -7.14
CA ILE A 78 -11.50 9.32 -7.28
C ILE A 78 -12.45 8.48 -6.45
N ILE A 79 -12.74 7.29 -6.98
CA ILE A 79 -13.38 6.18 -6.26
C ILE A 79 -12.41 5.02 -6.31
N ILE A 80 -12.08 4.48 -5.14
CA ILE A 80 -11.27 3.27 -5.01
C ILE A 80 -12.19 2.17 -4.48
N GLU A 81 -12.30 1.09 -5.24
CA GLU A 81 -13.07 -0.09 -4.83
C GLU A 81 -12.32 -0.90 -3.76
N ASN A 82 -13.01 -1.86 -3.16
CA ASN A 82 -12.38 -2.80 -2.25
C ASN A 82 -11.31 -3.61 -2.97
N VAL A 83 -10.34 -4.10 -2.19
CA VAL A 83 -9.28 -4.95 -2.71
C VAL A 83 -9.85 -6.20 -3.38
N GLU A 84 -9.26 -6.59 -4.49
CA GLU A 84 -9.46 -7.89 -5.12
C GLU A 84 -8.43 -8.85 -4.52
N TRP A 85 -8.87 -9.68 -3.55
CA TRP A 85 -7.96 -10.55 -2.81
C TRP A 85 -7.37 -11.65 -3.70
N PRO A 86 -6.04 -11.76 -3.83
CA PRO A 86 -5.41 -12.88 -4.51
C PRO A 86 -5.75 -14.22 -3.84
N THR A 87 -5.63 -15.32 -4.56
CA THR A 87 -5.82 -16.66 -3.98
C THR A 87 -4.77 -16.92 -2.91
N PRO A 88 -5.16 -17.16 -1.64
CA PRO A 88 -4.21 -17.40 -0.56
C PRO A 88 -3.60 -18.80 -0.62
N VAL A 89 -2.49 -18.96 0.09
CA VAL A 89 -1.95 -20.28 0.42
C VAL A 89 -2.33 -20.67 1.84
N THR A 90 -2.29 -21.97 2.11
CA THR A 90 -2.46 -22.51 3.46
C THR A 90 -1.14 -22.46 4.21
N ILE A 91 -1.13 -21.84 5.39
CA ILE A 91 0.04 -21.71 6.26
C ILE A 91 -0.22 -22.52 7.53
N PRO A 92 0.31 -23.76 7.65
CA PRO A 92 0.06 -24.61 8.79
C PRO A 92 0.90 -24.20 10.01
N TYR A 93 0.23 -24.00 11.14
CA TYR A 93 0.87 -23.78 12.44
C TYR A 93 0.18 -24.67 13.49
N PRO A 94 0.48 -25.99 13.51
CA PRO A 94 -0.28 -26.96 14.28
C PRO A 94 -0.42 -26.62 15.77
N PRO A 95 -1.63 -26.72 16.37
CA PRO A 95 -2.86 -27.27 15.78
C PRO A 95 -3.66 -26.28 14.90
N LEU A 96 -3.17 -25.06 14.71
CA LEU A 96 -3.84 -23.99 13.97
C LEU A 96 -3.62 -24.13 12.46
N MET A 97 -4.59 -23.64 11.70
CA MET A 97 -4.53 -23.50 10.25
C MET A 97 -4.84 -22.05 9.86
N THR A 98 -3.95 -21.44 9.12
CA THR A 98 -4.12 -20.07 8.64
C THR A 98 -4.05 -19.98 7.13
N TYR A 99 -4.60 -18.88 6.59
CA TYR A 99 -4.60 -18.56 5.16
C TYR A 99 -3.96 -17.22 4.94
N GLY A 100 -3.03 -17.13 4.01
CA GLY A 100 -2.28 -15.91 3.78
C GLY A 100 -1.34 -15.99 2.59
N TYR A 101 -0.27 -15.21 2.64
CA TYR A 101 0.68 -15.03 1.55
C TYR A 101 2.11 -15.06 2.08
N GLU A 102 3.00 -15.63 1.28
CA GLU A 102 4.45 -15.68 1.53
C GLU A 102 5.17 -15.05 0.34
N GLY A 103 6.38 -14.54 0.56
CA GLY A 103 7.23 -13.98 -0.49
C GLY A 103 6.70 -12.67 -1.06
N ASP A 104 6.29 -12.66 -2.33
CA ASP A 104 5.85 -11.48 -3.07
C ASP A 104 4.36 -11.59 -3.40
N VAL A 105 3.56 -10.63 -2.92
CA VAL A 105 2.12 -10.58 -3.18
C VAL A 105 1.71 -9.17 -3.60
N ILE A 106 0.70 -9.08 -4.47
CA ILE A 106 0.11 -7.81 -4.91
C ILE A 106 -1.37 -7.83 -4.54
N PHE A 107 -1.81 -6.78 -3.86
CA PHE A 107 -3.21 -6.52 -3.52
C PHE A 107 -3.75 -5.44 -4.43
N PRO A 108 -4.47 -5.79 -5.52
CA PRO A 108 -4.99 -4.82 -6.48
C PRO A 108 -6.27 -4.15 -5.98
N PHE A 109 -6.37 -2.86 -6.26
CA PHE A 109 -7.54 -2.02 -6.03
C PHE A 109 -7.92 -1.36 -7.35
N LYS A 110 -9.16 -1.50 -7.75
CA LYS A 110 -9.66 -0.81 -8.93
C LYS A 110 -9.97 0.64 -8.61
N VAL A 111 -9.45 1.53 -9.42
CA VAL A 111 -9.58 2.98 -9.26
C VAL A 111 -10.37 3.54 -10.44
N PHE A 112 -11.36 4.36 -10.13
CA PHE A 112 -12.09 5.20 -11.10
C PHE A 112 -11.77 6.65 -10.84
N ARG A 113 -11.44 7.38 -11.88
CA ARG A 113 -11.12 8.80 -11.85
C ARG A 113 -12.11 9.59 -12.68
N ALA A 114 -12.59 10.72 -12.14
CA ALA A 114 -13.41 11.65 -12.90
C ALA A 114 -12.58 12.28 -14.04
N ILE A 115 -13.21 12.50 -15.20
CA ILE A 115 -12.56 13.01 -16.42
C ILE A 115 -11.84 14.35 -16.19
N ASP A 116 -12.41 15.20 -15.33
CA ASP A 116 -11.89 16.54 -15.02
C ASP A 116 -11.04 16.56 -13.73
N SER A 117 -10.64 15.40 -13.21
CA SER A 117 -9.81 15.31 -12.01
C SER A 117 -8.35 15.61 -12.33
N ASP A 118 -7.77 16.62 -11.65
CA ASP A 118 -6.32 16.91 -11.69
C ASP A 118 -5.51 15.96 -10.81
N LEU A 119 -6.09 14.84 -10.38
CA LEU A 119 -5.42 13.90 -9.50
C LEU A 119 -4.17 13.34 -10.15
N SER A 120 -3.05 13.66 -9.56
CA SER A 120 -1.73 13.13 -9.94
C SER A 120 -1.14 12.20 -8.88
N ILE A 121 -1.51 12.35 -7.61
CA ILE A 121 -0.92 11.59 -6.50
C ILE A 121 -2.00 10.78 -5.79
N VAL A 122 -1.73 9.49 -5.63
CA VAL A 122 -2.52 8.58 -4.79
C VAL A 122 -1.70 8.21 -3.57
N SER A 123 -2.28 8.34 -2.38
CA SER A 123 -1.61 8.06 -1.11
C SER A 123 -2.43 7.11 -0.23
N LEU A 124 -1.71 6.24 0.47
CA LEU A 124 -2.28 5.15 1.27
C LEU A 124 -1.51 4.99 2.58
N LYS A 125 -2.22 4.86 3.69
CA LYS A 125 -1.70 4.25 4.91
C LYS A 125 -2.08 2.77 4.90
N PHE A 126 -1.08 1.89 4.97
CA PHE A 126 -1.21 0.44 4.90
C PHE A 126 -0.67 -0.16 6.19
N SER A 127 -1.52 -0.86 6.94
CA SER A 127 -1.18 -1.51 8.21
C SER A 127 -1.47 -2.99 8.10
N PHE A 128 -0.54 -3.85 8.48
CA PHE A 128 -0.66 -5.29 8.33
C PHE A 128 0.07 -6.04 9.44
N LEU A 129 -0.31 -7.30 9.66
CA LEU A 129 0.44 -8.22 10.49
C LEU A 129 1.42 -8.99 9.61
N ILE A 130 2.68 -9.07 10.05
CA ILE A 130 3.69 -9.93 9.46
C ILE A 130 4.19 -10.91 10.50
N CYS A 131 4.21 -12.18 10.18
CA CYS A 131 4.44 -13.24 11.14
C CYS A 131 5.48 -14.26 10.64
N ALA A 132 6.29 -14.75 11.58
CA ALA A 132 7.09 -15.97 11.50
C ALA A 132 6.81 -16.78 12.77
N ASP A 133 7.75 -16.87 13.71
CA ASP A 133 7.51 -17.44 15.05
C ASP A 133 6.67 -16.48 15.93
N ILE A 134 6.70 -15.21 15.65
CA ILE A 134 5.92 -14.15 16.29
C ILE A 134 5.23 -13.28 15.24
N CYS A 135 4.13 -12.64 15.63
CA CYS A 135 3.43 -11.67 14.78
C CYS A 135 3.77 -10.24 15.20
N ILE A 136 4.13 -9.42 14.23
CA ILE A 136 4.54 -8.03 14.40
C ILE A 136 3.60 -7.15 13.57
N PRO A 137 2.95 -6.13 14.14
CA PRO A 137 2.25 -5.13 13.36
C PRO A 137 3.26 -4.21 12.67
N GLU A 138 3.12 -4.05 11.35
CA GLU A 138 3.92 -3.14 10.55
C GLU A 138 3.03 -2.18 9.79
N GLU A 139 3.56 -0.99 9.49
CA GLU A 139 2.85 0.08 8.78
C GLU A 139 3.74 0.69 7.69
N ALA A 140 3.10 1.12 6.61
CA ALA A 140 3.72 1.90 5.54
C ALA A 140 2.81 3.08 5.15
N GLU A 141 3.39 4.26 4.99
CA GLU A 141 2.75 5.38 4.32
C GLU A 141 3.32 5.48 2.90
N LEU A 142 2.48 5.17 1.93
CA LEU A 142 2.86 5.03 0.53
C LEU A 142 2.22 6.13 -0.30
N SER A 143 2.93 6.61 -1.33
CA SER A 143 2.33 7.46 -2.35
C SER A 143 2.92 7.17 -3.73
N ILE A 144 2.11 7.34 -4.77
CA ILE A 144 2.52 7.19 -6.15
C ILE A 144 2.02 8.38 -6.96
N ASP A 145 2.92 8.98 -7.74
CA ASP A 145 2.58 10.01 -8.72
C ASP A 145 2.20 9.34 -10.04
N LEU A 146 0.91 9.35 -10.35
CA LEU A 146 0.35 8.73 -11.54
C LEU A 146 0.81 9.39 -12.84
N SER A 147 1.27 10.65 -12.78
CA SER A 147 1.76 11.38 -13.96
C SER A 147 3.14 10.92 -14.43
N THR A 148 3.92 10.35 -13.51
CA THR A 148 5.30 9.89 -13.75
C THR A 148 5.45 8.37 -13.56
N ALA A 149 4.44 7.71 -13.01
CA ALA A 149 4.44 6.28 -12.79
C ALA A 149 4.57 5.51 -14.12
N LYS A 150 5.32 4.41 -14.07
CA LYS A 150 5.40 3.49 -15.20
C LYS A 150 4.42 2.34 -15.00
N PRO A 151 3.68 1.96 -16.05
CA PRO A 151 2.78 0.82 -15.98
C PRO A 151 3.51 -0.45 -15.53
N SER A 152 2.94 -1.14 -14.56
CA SER A 152 3.44 -2.44 -14.08
C SER A 152 2.65 -3.57 -14.72
N LEU A 153 3.32 -4.43 -15.50
CA LEU A 153 2.72 -5.62 -16.09
C LEU A 153 2.28 -6.66 -15.04
N MET A 154 2.74 -6.53 -13.80
CA MET A 154 2.36 -7.44 -12.72
C MET A 154 0.87 -7.31 -12.34
N LEU A 155 0.22 -6.17 -12.62
CA LEU A 155 -1.20 -5.95 -12.39
C LEU A 155 -2.10 -6.43 -13.55
N GLU A 156 -1.54 -6.88 -14.65
CA GLU A 156 -2.31 -7.44 -15.78
C GLU A 156 -2.54 -8.95 -15.65
N GLN A 157 -1.87 -9.60 -14.69
CA GLN A 157 -1.89 -11.07 -14.49
C GLN A 157 -2.73 -11.49 -13.28
N THR A 158 -3.42 -10.57 -12.65
CA THR A 158 -4.24 -10.80 -11.44
C THR A 158 -5.70 -11.02 -11.79
#